data_40eaf2fdd49c616cc285220a31b02554
#
_entry.id   40eaf2fdd49c616cc285220a31b02554
#
_cell.length_a   1.000
_cell.length_b   1.000
_cell.length_c   1.000
_cell.angle_alpha   90.00
_cell.angle_beta   90.00
_cell.angle_gamma   90.00
#
_symmetry.space_group_name_H-M   'P 1'
#
loop_
_entity.id
_entity.type
_entity.pdbx_description
1 polymer ?
#
loop_
_entity_poly.entity_id
_entity_poly.type
_entity_poly.pdbx_seq_one_letter_code
_entity_poly.pdbx_strand_id
1 'polypeptide(L)'
;GMALAVAAMYGLVVACADVSALNAGYFVARAFVLAELVASLQWQLHSYFFSAGGAPPLAKLALLGLVYGAAFAAASGIERRHFPADQPFDVDARGVLSAAAIAVITFLISNISFLSTNTPFSGRLGLEIFYIRTLVDLAGYVALYAQQGQRLELRRAAEVQAMDRLLHSQHEQYLQARNNIDVVNRKYHDLKHYINAIRGEASADARASYLDQLEDSIRDYDTRVETGNIVLDTILTTK
;
A
#
# COMPACT_ATOMS: atom_id res chain seq x y z
N GLY A 1 -30.43 -17.96 -4.19
CA GLY A 1 -29.67 -17.64 -5.38
C GLY A 1 -28.40 -16.88 -5.13
N MET A 2 -28.46 -15.57 -4.87
CA MET A 2 -27.29 -14.67 -4.88
C MET A 2 -26.23 -14.99 -3.80
N ALA A 3 -26.65 -15.23 -2.56
CA ALA A 3 -25.73 -15.61 -1.48
C ALA A 3 -24.95 -16.89 -1.83
N LEU A 4 -25.58 -17.85 -2.47
CA LEU A 4 -24.92 -19.08 -2.92
C LEU A 4 -23.89 -18.80 -4.02
N ALA A 5 -24.17 -17.88 -4.96
CA ALA A 5 -23.24 -17.50 -6.00
C ALA A 5 -22.00 -16.81 -5.41
N VAL A 6 -22.18 -15.87 -4.47
CA VAL A 6 -21.08 -15.20 -3.77
C VAL A 6 -20.24 -16.22 -2.96
N ALA A 7 -20.88 -17.16 -2.26
CA ALA A 7 -20.20 -18.22 -1.53
C ALA A 7 -19.41 -19.14 -2.47
N ALA A 8 -19.96 -19.49 -3.63
CA ALA A 8 -19.26 -20.29 -4.64
C ALA A 8 -18.07 -19.54 -5.24
N MET A 9 -18.22 -18.25 -5.55
CA MET A 9 -17.10 -17.41 -5.99
C MET A 9 -15.99 -17.33 -4.95
N TYR A 10 -16.36 -17.16 -3.68
CA TYR A 10 -15.38 -17.13 -2.59
C TYR A 10 -14.65 -18.46 -2.45
N GLY A 11 -15.38 -19.58 -2.45
CA GLY A 11 -14.79 -20.90 -2.43
C GLY A 11 -13.87 -21.18 -3.61
N LEU A 12 -14.24 -20.73 -4.82
CA LEU A 12 -13.40 -20.86 -6.01
C LEU A 12 -12.09 -20.07 -5.87
N VAL A 13 -12.16 -18.82 -5.41
CA VAL A 13 -10.96 -17.97 -5.25
C VAL A 13 -10.01 -18.60 -4.21
N VAL A 14 -10.53 -19.04 -3.06
CA VAL A 14 -9.72 -19.69 -2.01
C VAL A 14 -9.12 -21.02 -2.48
N ALA A 15 -9.86 -21.77 -3.31
CA ALA A 15 -9.36 -23.06 -3.81
C ALA A 15 -8.33 -22.94 -4.92
N CYS A 16 -8.41 -21.88 -5.75
CA CYS A 16 -7.56 -21.72 -6.94
C CYS A 16 -6.39 -20.76 -6.75
N ALA A 17 -6.41 -19.90 -5.73
CA ALA A 17 -5.39 -18.89 -5.50
C ALA A 17 -4.83 -19.02 -4.07
N ASP A 18 -3.49 -18.92 -3.96
CA ASP A 18 -2.81 -18.86 -2.66
C ASP A 18 -2.92 -17.43 -2.09
N VAL A 19 -4.11 -17.09 -1.59
CA VAL A 19 -4.41 -15.77 -1.04
C VAL A 19 -5.05 -15.89 0.34
N SER A 20 -4.81 -14.89 1.19
CA SER A 20 -5.46 -14.83 2.50
C SER A 20 -6.99 -14.73 2.36
N ALA A 21 -7.72 -15.17 3.39
CA ALA A 21 -9.17 -15.07 3.42
C ALA A 21 -9.70 -13.64 3.21
N LEU A 22 -8.98 -12.63 3.73
CA LEU A 22 -9.32 -11.22 3.55
C LEU A 22 -9.12 -10.80 2.08
N ASN A 23 -8.00 -11.18 1.48
CA ASN A 23 -7.73 -10.89 0.07
C ASN A 23 -8.76 -11.56 -0.86
N ALA A 24 -9.12 -12.81 -0.56
CA ALA A 24 -10.18 -13.52 -1.29
C ALA A 24 -11.52 -12.76 -1.22
N GLY A 25 -11.90 -12.28 -0.03
CA GLY A 25 -13.12 -11.46 0.15
C GLY A 25 -13.10 -10.17 -0.68
N TYR A 26 -11.96 -9.51 -0.74
CA TYR A 26 -11.77 -8.31 -1.56
C TYR A 26 -11.93 -8.59 -3.06
N PHE A 27 -11.29 -9.64 -3.57
CA PHE A 27 -11.42 -10.04 -4.96
C PHE A 27 -12.84 -10.46 -5.33
N VAL A 28 -13.52 -11.17 -4.43
CA VAL A 28 -14.92 -11.56 -4.63
C VAL A 28 -15.84 -10.36 -4.72
N ALA A 29 -15.69 -9.36 -3.84
CA ALA A 29 -16.49 -8.14 -3.91
C ALA A 29 -16.32 -7.41 -5.26
N ARG A 30 -15.10 -7.32 -5.79
CA ARG A 30 -14.81 -6.73 -7.10
C ARG A 30 -15.38 -7.56 -8.25
N ALA A 31 -15.13 -8.87 -8.24
CA ALA A 31 -15.64 -9.79 -9.26
C ALA A 31 -17.16 -9.81 -9.31
N PHE A 32 -17.81 -9.69 -8.15
CA PHE A 32 -19.26 -9.62 -8.05
C PHE A 32 -19.83 -8.37 -8.73
N VAL A 33 -19.28 -7.17 -8.43
CA VAL A 33 -19.74 -5.92 -9.08
C VAL A 33 -19.47 -5.94 -10.58
N LEU A 34 -18.33 -6.48 -11.02
CA LEU A 34 -18.04 -6.65 -12.43
C LEU A 34 -19.04 -7.61 -13.10
N ALA A 35 -19.37 -8.72 -12.47
CA ALA A 35 -20.34 -9.67 -12.99
C ALA A 35 -21.75 -9.06 -13.13
N GLU A 36 -22.19 -8.28 -12.12
CA GLU A 36 -23.46 -7.54 -12.19
C GLU A 36 -23.46 -6.51 -13.33
N LEU A 37 -22.37 -5.74 -13.48
CA LEU A 37 -22.21 -4.79 -14.58
C LEU A 37 -22.31 -5.46 -15.95
N VAL A 38 -21.61 -6.58 -16.14
CA VAL A 38 -21.62 -7.30 -17.42
C VAL A 38 -22.99 -7.90 -17.70
N ALA A 39 -23.65 -8.44 -16.68
CA ALA A 39 -25.01 -8.97 -16.79
C ALA A 39 -26.02 -7.86 -17.13
N SER A 40 -25.95 -6.71 -16.48
CA SER A 40 -26.80 -5.55 -16.74
C SER A 40 -26.62 -5.02 -18.15
N LEU A 41 -25.38 -4.87 -18.59
CA LEU A 41 -25.05 -4.43 -19.96
C LEU A 41 -25.56 -5.42 -20.99
N GLN A 42 -25.41 -6.72 -20.76
CA GLN A 42 -25.91 -7.77 -21.65
C GLN A 42 -27.43 -7.70 -21.75
N TRP A 43 -28.16 -7.58 -20.65
CA TRP A 43 -29.60 -7.44 -20.65
C TRP A 43 -30.09 -6.18 -21.38
N GLN A 44 -29.41 -5.05 -21.20
CA GLN A 44 -29.69 -3.79 -21.87
C GLN A 44 -29.53 -3.94 -23.38
N LEU A 45 -28.43 -4.50 -23.86
CA LEU A 45 -28.18 -4.71 -25.27
C LEU A 45 -29.14 -5.76 -25.89
N HIS A 46 -29.41 -6.84 -25.14
CA HIS A 46 -30.36 -7.85 -25.54
C HIS A 46 -31.78 -7.24 -25.72
N SER A 47 -32.22 -6.44 -24.76
CA SER A 47 -33.53 -5.77 -24.86
C SER A 47 -33.59 -4.79 -26.02
N TYR A 48 -32.51 -4.07 -26.29
CA TYR A 48 -32.43 -3.12 -27.38
C TYR A 48 -32.49 -3.81 -28.77
N PHE A 49 -31.68 -4.83 -29.00
CA PHE A 49 -31.58 -5.48 -30.32
C PHE A 49 -32.65 -6.52 -30.59
N PHE A 50 -33.23 -7.12 -29.56
CA PHE A 50 -34.14 -8.27 -29.71
C PHE A 50 -35.53 -8.05 -29.10
N SER A 51 -35.92 -6.81 -28.76
CA SER A 51 -37.23 -6.49 -28.19
C SER A 51 -38.39 -6.80 -29.15
N ALA A 52 -38.17 -6.72 -30.45
CA ALA A 52 -39.21 -6.94 -31.46
C ALA A 52 -39.55 -8.42 -31.75
N GLY A 53 -38.92 -9.38 -31.11
CA GLY A 53 -39.13 -10.82 -31.30
C GLY A 53 -38.57 -11.35 -32.63
N GLY A 54 -38.25 -12.63 -32.69
CA GLY A 54 -37.89 -13.30 -33.95
C GLY A 54 -36.40 -13.46 -34.24
N ALA A 55 -35.51 -12.97 -33.37
CA ALA A 55 -34.09 -13.21 -33.56
C ALA A 55 -33.71 -14.69 -33.35
N PRO A 56 -32.86 -15.27 -34.23
CA PRO A 56 -32.44 -16.65 -34.09
C PRO A 56 -31.64 -16.87 -32.80
N PRO A 57 -31.73 -18.04 -32.18
CA PRO A 57 -31.05 -18.33 -30.91
C PRO A 57 -29.53 -18.17 -31.02
N LEU A 58 -28.96 -18.42 -32.20
CA LEU A 58 -27.54 -18.23 -32.46
C LEU A 58 -27.10 -16.75 -32.33
N ALA A 59 -27.91 -15.80 -32.81
CA ALA A 59 -27.61 -14.37 -32.69
C ALA A 59 -27.64 -13.90 -31.22
N LYS A 60 -28.57 -14.42 -30.42
CA LYS A 60 -28.63 -14.14 -28.99
C LYS A 60 -27.41 -14.68 -28.26
N LEU A 61 -26.99 -15.90 -28.60
CA LEU A 61 -25.78 -16.51 -28.04
C LEU A 61 -24.50 -15.76 -28.47
N ALA A 62 -24.44 -15.34 -29.73
CA ALA A 62 -23.30 -14.55 -30.23
C ALA A 62 -23.19 -13.20 -29.52
N LEU A 63 -24.31 -12.48 -29.31
CA LEU A 63 -24.30 -11.23 -28.54
C LEU A 63 -23.84 -11.46 -27.12
N LEU A 64 -24.31 -12.51 -26.45
CA LEU A 64 -23.87 -12.86 -25.08
C LEU A 64 -22.36 -13.10 -25.04
N GLY A 65 -21.83 -13.94 -25.91
CA GLY A 65 -20.41 -14.24 -25.98
C GLY A 65 -19.54 -13.01 -26.26
N LEU A 66 -20.03 -12.13 -27.19
CA LEU A 66 -19.32 -10.88 -27.52
C LEU A 66 -19.29 -9.90 -26.34
N VAL A 67 -20.44 -9.67 -25.69
CA VAL A 67 -20.52 -8.73 -24.57
C VAL A 67 -19.66 -9.20 -23.37
N TYR A 68 -19.83 -10.46 -22.99
CA TYR A 68 -19.01 -11.03 -21.89
C TYR A 68 -17.52 -11.05 -22.24
N GLY A 69 -17.16 -11.51 -23.42
CA GLY A 69 -15.77 -11.56 -23.88
C GLY A 69 -15.11 -10.17 -23.92
N ALA A 70 -15.79 -9.19 -24.52
CA ALA A 70 -15.29 -7.83 -24.60
C ALA A 70 -15.17 -7.17 -23.22
N ALA A 71 -16.20 -7.29 -22.37
CA ALA A 71 -16.20 -6.70 -21.04
C ALA A 71 -15.11 -7.29 -20.12
N PHE A 72 -14.99 -8.62 -20.09
CA PHE A 72 -13.94 -9.26 -19.28
C PHE A 72 -12.53 -9.02 -19.85
N ALA A 73 -12.34 -8.94 -21.16
CA ALA A 73 -11.06 -8.56 -21.77
C ALA A 73 -10.67 -7.12 -21.40
N ALA A 74 -11.62 -6.18 -21.49
CA ALA A 74 -11.39 -4.80 -21.08
C ALA A 74 -11.10 -4.69 -19.59
N ALA A 75 -11.89 -5.33 -18.74
CA ALA A 75 -11.67 -5.36 -17.28
C ALA A 75 -10.30 -5.97 -16.94
N SER A 76 -9.91 -7.09 -17.56
CA SER A 76 -8.60 -7.70 -17.39
C SER A 76 -7.46 -6.74 -17.75
N GLY A 77 -7.56 -5.99 -18.84
CA GLY A 77 -6.57 -4.98 -19.24
C GLY A 77 -6.44 -3.84 -18.24
N ILE A 78 -7.57 -3.41 -17.68
CA ILE A 78 -7.64 -2.35 -16.67
C ILE A 78 -7.07 -2.85 -15.32
N GLU A 79 -7.50 -4.03 -14.88
CA GLU A 79 -7.13 -4.61 -13.58
C GLU A 79 -5.64 -4.98 -13.51
N ARG A 80 -5.02 -5.44 -14.59
CA ARG A 80 -3.58 -5.75 -14.65
C ARG A 80 -2.67 -4.58 -14.23
N ARG A 81 -3.13 -3.35 -14.42
CA ARG A 81 -2.39 -2.15 -13.98
C ARG A 81 -2.40 -1.96 -12.47
N HIS A 82 -3.43 -2.44 -11.79
CA HIS A 82 -3.62 -2.29 -10.35
C HIS A 82 -3.16 -3.50 -9.53
N PHE A 83 -2.98 -4.65 -10.17
CA PHE A 83 -2.56 -5.89 -9.55
C PHE A 83 -1.34 -6.46 -10.29
N PRO A 84 -0.15 -5.85 -10.16
CA PRO A 84 1.08 -6.40 -10.71
C PRO A 84 1.38 -7.74 -10.04
N ALA A 85 1.75 -8.75 -10.84
CA ALA A 85 1.98 -10.11 -10.36
C ALA A 85 3.17 -10.22 -9.38
N ASP A 86 4.10 -9.26 -9.45
CA ASP A 86 5.36 -9.28 -8.70
C ASP A 86 5.25 -8.64 -7.30
N GLN A 87 4.11 -8.07 -6.93
CA GLN A 87 3.93 -7.42 -5.63
C GLN A 87 2.98 -8.22 -4.74
N PRO A 88 3.35 -8.47 -3.46
CA PRO A 88 2.46 -9.11 -2.52
C PRO A 88 1.23 -8.23 -2.32
N PHE A 89 0.07 -8.80 -2.62
CA PHE A 89 -1.21 -8.13 -2.42
C PHE A 89 -1.69 -8.41 -1.01
N ASP A 90 -1.77 -7.37 -0.19
CA ASP A 90 -2.31 -7.45 1.16
C ASP A 90 -3.32 -6.35 1.40
N VAL A 91 -4.50 -6.74 1.88
CA VAL A 91 -5.62 -5.84 2.18
C VAL A 91 -5.97 -5.96 3.64
N ASP A 92 -6.05 -4.82 4.30
CA ASP A 92 -6.53 -4.74 5.68
C ASP A 92 -8.07 -4.96 5.76
N ALA A 93 -8.55 -5.33 6.93
CA ALA A 93 -9.98 -5.59 7.15
C ALA A 93 -10.87 -4.38 6.76
N ARG A 94 -10.38 -3.15 6.95
CA ARG A 94 -11.10 -1.93 6.57
C ARG A 94 -11.29 -1.83 5.06
N GLY A 95 -10.27 -2.21 4.29
CA GLY A 95 -10.33 -2.24 2.84
C GLY A 95 -11.30 -3.27 2.30
N VAL A 96 -11.36 -4.46 2.90
CA VAL A 96 -12.35 -5.48 2.56
C VAL A 96 -13.75 -5.01 2.91
N LEU A 97 -13.94 -4.44 4.11
CA LEU A 97 -15.24 -3.94 4.56
C LEU A 97 -15.76 -2.82 3.64
N SER A 98 -14.90 -1.90 3.23
CA SER A 98 -15.30 -0.80 2.33
C SER A 98 -15.63 -1.33 0.92
N ALA A 99 -14.87 -2.29 0.39
CA ALA A 99 -15.18 -2.91 -0.89
C ALA A 99 -16.49 -3.70 -0.84
N ALA A 100 -16.73 -4.47 0.24
CA ALA A 100 -17.97 -5.18 0.47
C ALA A 100 -19.16 -4.21 0.62
N ALA A 101 -18.99 -3.10 1.32
CA ALA A 101 -20.03 -2.07 1.46
C ALA A 101 -20.40 -1.46 0.10
N ILE A 102 -19.41 -1.11 -0.73
CA ILE A 102 -19.64 -0.61 -2.09
C ILE A 102 -20.41 -1.65 -2.91
N ALA A 103 -19.98 -2.92 -2.87
CA ALA A 103 -20.64 -4.00 -3.59
C ALA A 103 -22.09 -4.20 -3.15
N VAL A 104 -22.34 -4.21 -1.85
CA VAL A 104 -23.71 -4.36 -1.30
C VAL A 104 -24.60 -3.16 -1.67
N ILE A 105 -24.10 -1.94 -1.51
CA ILE A 105 -24.86 -0.72 -1.84
C ILE A 105 -25.17 -0.70 -3.36
N THR A 106 -24.18 -0.96 -4.19
CA THR A 106 -24.37 -1.04 -5.65
C THR A 106 -25.43 -2.07 -6.00
N PHE A 107 -25.35 -3.26 -5.45
CA PHE A 107 -26.34 -4.33 -5.68
C PHE A 107 -27.74 -3.94 -5.22
N LEU A 108 -27.89 -3.36 -4.02
CA LEU A 108 -29.19 -2.94 -3.51
C LEU A 108 -29.83 -1.86 -4.38
N ILE A 109 -29.05 -0.83 -4.77
CA ILE A 109 -29.58 0.25 -5.61
C ILE A 109 -29.90 -0.26 -7.02
N SER A 110 -29.01 -1.08 -7.60
CA SER A 110 -29.20 -1.68 -8.92
C SER A 110 -30.46 -2.55 -9.00
N ASN A 111 -30.81 -3.24 -7.91
CA ASN A 111 -31.95 -4.16 -7.89
C ASN A 111 -33.22 -3.55 -7.27
N ILE A 112 -33.20 -2.32 -6.77
CA ILE A 112 -34.36 -1.71 -6.10
C ILE A 112 -35.57 -1.61 -7.03
N SER A 113 -35.37 -1.38 -8.31
CA SER A 113 -36.41 -1.30 -9.32
C SER A 113 -37.14 -2.61 -9.60
N PHE A 114 -36.55 -3.74 -9.22
CA PHE A 114 -37.18 -5.06 -9.33
C PHE A 114 -38.01 -5.45 -8.12
N LEU A 115 -37.80 -4.79 -6.97
CA LEU A 115 -38.51 -5.10 -5.73
C LEU A 115 -39.93 -4.55 -5.72
N SER A 116 -40.22 -3.47 -6.43
CA SER A 116 -41.55 -2.87 -6.51
C SER A 116 -41.67 -1.93 -7.71
N THR A 117 -42.75 -2.08 -8.48
CA THR A 117 -43.11 -1.19 -9.61
C THR A 117 -43.74 0.14 -9.17
N ASN A 118 -44.00 0.32 -7.87
CA ASN A 118 -44.73 1.48 -7.31
C ASN A 118 -43.88 2.31 -6.32
N THR A 119 -42.57 2.34 -6.47
CA THR A 119 -41.72 3.20 -5.62
C THR A 119 -41.28 4.47 -6.38
N PRO A 120 -40.94 5.57 -5.67
CA PRO A 120 -40.38 6.76 -6.29
C PRO A 120 -39.08 6.50 -7.09
N PHE A 121 -38.46 5.35 -6.87
CA PHE A 121 -37.20 4.94 -7.49
C PHE A 121 -37.38 3.92 -8.62
N SER A 122 -38.62 3.45 -8.89
CA SER A 122 -38.91 2.55 -9.98
C SER A 122 -39.27 3.33 -11.25
N GLY A 123 -38.59 3.05 -12.37
CA GLY A 123 -38.95 3.61 -13.66
C GLY A 123 -40.34 3.13 -14.11
N ARG A 124 -41.13 4.02 -14.67
CA ARG A 124 -42.44 3.67 -15.22
C ARG A 124 -42.38 2.90 -16.53
N LEU A 125 -41.25 2.98 -17.23
CA LEU A 125 -41.02 2.32 -18.55
C LEU A 125 -39.99 1.19 -18.37
N GLY A 126 -40.31 -0.03 -18.76
CA GLY A 126 -39.48 -1.20 -18.54
C GLY A 126 -38.05 -1.13 -19.11
N LEU A 127 -37.82 -0.31 -20.15
CA LEU A 127 -36.50 -0.12 -20.74
C LEU A 127 -35.59 0.78 -19.92
N GLU A 128 -36.14 1.77 -19.20
CA GLU A 128 -35.36 2.68 -18.35
C GLU A 128 -34.68 1.96 -17.18
N ILE A 129 -35.30 0.89 -16.71
CA ILE A 129 -34.74 0.10 -15.61
C ILE A 129 -33.38 -0.48 -15.96
N PHE A 130 -33.19 -0.94 -17.20
CA PHE A 130 -31.91 -1.51 -17.65
C PHE A 130 -30.81 -0.44 -17.74
N TYR A 131 -31.12 0.76 -18.21
CA TYR A 131 -30.15 1.86 -18.25
C TYR A 131 -29.72 2.28 -16.87
N ILE A 132 -30.67 2.47 -15.95
CA ILE A 132 -30.37 2.85 -14.55
C ILE A 132 -29.50 1.77 -13.90
N ARG A 133 -29.85 0.52 -14.05
CA ARG A 133 -29.09 -0.60 -13.50
C ARG A 133 -27.66 -0.63 -14.04
N THR A 134 -27.47 -0.55 -15.35
CA THR A 134 -26.12 -0.55 -15.96
C THR A 134 -25.29 0.63 -15.48
N LEU A 135 -25.89 1.83 -15.34
CA LEU A 135 -25.20 3.03 -14.84
C LEU A 135 -24.80 2.89 -13.38
N VAL A 136 -25.66 2.33 -12.54
CA VAL A 136 -25.36 2.09 -11.12
C VAL A 136 -24.25 1.06 -10.96
N ASP A 137 -24.31 -0.04 -11.70
CA ASP A 137 -23.28 -1.08 -11.65
C ASP A 137 -21.94 -0.56 -12.18
N LEU A 138 -21.96 0.29 -13.24
CA LEU A 138 -20.78 0.97 -13.73
C LEU A 138 -20.19 1.93 -12.68
N ALA A 139 -21.03 2.71 -12.01
CA ALA A 139 -20.58 3.62 -10.97
C ALA A 139 -19.95 2.84 -9.79
N GLY A 140 -20.54 1.72 -9.39
CA GLY A 140 -19.99 0.83 -8.38
C GLY A 140 -18.61 0.26 -8.76
N TYR A 141 -18.47 -0.18 -10.03
CA TYR A 141 -17.20 -0.66 -10.56
C TYR A 141 -16.13 0.44 -10.58
N VAL A 142 -16.47 1.65 -11.04
CA VAL A 142 -15.58 2.82 -11.04
C VAL A 142 -15.19 3.21 -9.61
N ALA A 143 -16.11 3.15 -8.64
CA ALA A 143 -15.82 3.42 -7.24
C ALA A 143 -14.79 2.43 -6.66
N LEU A 144 -14.94 1.13 -6.93
CA LEU A 144 -13.97 0.10 -6.52
C LEU A 144 -12.61 0.29 -7.21
N TYR A 145 -12.61 0.71 -8.47
CA TYR A 145 -11.39 1.03 -9.21
C TYR A 145 -10.66 2.23 -8.60
N ALA A 146 -11.37 3.31 -8.33
CA ALA A 146 -10.81 4.52 -7.70
C ALA A 146 -10.30 4.23 -6.29
N GLN A 147 -11.03 3.46 -5.50
CA GLN A 147 -10.60 3.01 -4.17
C GLN A 147 -9.26 2.29 -4.22
N GLN A 148 -9.06 1.39 -5.18
CA GLN A 148 -7.79 0.69 -5.34
C GLN A 148 -6.66 1.64 -5.76
N GLY A 149 -6.93 2.56 -6.66
CA GLY A 149 -5.97 3.60 -7.07
C GLY A 149 -5.48 4.42 -5.87
N GLN A 150 -6.40 4.94 -5.06
CA GLN A 150 -6.07 5.68 -3.83
C GLN A 150 -5.22 4.86 -2.84
N ARG A 151 -5.53 3.57 -2.69
CA ARG A 151 -4.73 2.69 -1.81
C ARG A 151 -3.30 2.52 -2.30
N LEU A 152 -3.10 2.35 -3.60
CA LEU A 152 -1.77 2.26 -4.19
C LEU A 152 -0.99 3.57 -4.02
N GLU A 153 -1.62 4.71 -4.20
CA GLU A 153 -1.00 6.03 -3.98
C GLU A 153 -0.58 6.22 -2.51
N LEU A 154 -1.45 5.89 -1.56
CA LEU A 154 -1.15 5.98 -0.14
C LEU A 154 0.01 5.06 0.26
N ARG A 155 0.08 3.83 -0.27
CA ARG A 155 1.20 2.91 -0.03
C ARG A 155 2.51 3.48 -0.58
N ARG A 156 2.51 3.96 -1.82
CA ARG A 156 3.69 4.60 -2.42
C ARG A 156 4.15 5.82 -1.63
N ALA A 157 3.22 6.66 -1.18
CA ALA A 157 3.55 7.81 -0.35
C ALA A 157 4.17 7.39 0.98
N ALA A 158 3.66 6.34 1.63
CA ALA A 158 4.22 5.79 2.86
C ALA A 158 5.63 5.20 2.66
N GLU A 159 5.87 4.50 1.54
CA GLU A 159 7.19 3.97 1.18
C GLU A 159 8.22 5.08 0.95
N VAL A 160 7.83 6.13 0.22
CA VAL A 160 8.68 7.32 -0.01
C VAL A 160 9.02 8.00 1.31
N GLN A 161 8.05 8.19 2.20
CA GLN A 161 8.29 8.77 3.52
C GLN A 161 9.20 7.91 4.40
N ALA A 162 9.06 6.58 4.34
CA ALA A 162 9.93 5.67 5.07
C ALA A 162 11.37 5.75 4.57
N MET A 163 11.56 5.83 3.24
CA MET A 163 12.88 5.99 2.63
C MET A 163 13.52 7.34 3.01
N ASP A 164 12.75 8.43 2.97
CA ASP A 164 13.23 9.77 3.34
C ASP A 164 13.70 9.81 4.81
N ARG A 165 12.93 9.22 5.73
CA ARG A 165 13.33 9.10 7.14
C ARG A 165 14.62 8.29 7.32
N LEU A 166 14.78 7.19 6.56
CA LEU A 166 15.97 6.37 6.59
C LEU A 166 17.20 7.16 6.11
N LEU A 167 17.07 7.86 4.99
CA LEU A 167 18.14 8.71 4.45
C LEU A 167 18.53 9.82 5.43
N HIS A 168 17.55 10.45 6.08
CA HIS A 168 17.82 11.49 7.07
C HIS A 168 18.57 10.94 8.27
N SER A 169 18.14 9.79 8.80
CA SER A 169 18.83 9.10 9.89
C SER A 169 20.27 8.69 9.52
N GLN A 170 20.50 8.18 8.31
CA GLN A 170 21.82 7.85 7.82
C GLN A 170 22.71 9.10 7.69
N HIS A 171 22.14 10.20 7.22
CA HIS A 171 22.86 11.47 7.10
C HIS A 171 23.29 12.00 8.49
N GLU A 172 22.40 11.96 9.48
CA GLU A 172 22.72 12.34 10.85
C GLU A 172 23.83 11.47 11.45
N GLN A 173 23.76 10.15 11.25
CA GLN A 173 24.82 9.22 11.68
C GLN A 173 26.15 9.53 10.99
N TYR A 174 26.12 9.84 9.68
CA TYR A 174 27.32 10.23 8.95
C TYR A 174 27.94 11.52 9.51
N LEU A 175 27.12 12.54 9.79
CA LEU A 175 27.61 13.80 10.39
C LEU A 175 28.21 13.57 11.79
N GLN A 176 27.57 12.71 12.60
CA GLN A 176 28.06 12.32 13.91
C GLN A 176 29.42 11.60 13.84
N ALA A 177 29.52 10.61 12.92
CA ALA A 177 30.78 9.89 12.69
C ALA A 177 31.90 10.83 12.22
N ARG A 178 31.59 11.76 11.31
CA ARG A 178 32.53 12.76 10.84
C ARG A 178 33.01 13.68 11.98
N ASN A 179 32.10 14.19 12.78
CA ASN A 179 32.44 15.00 13.95
C ASN A 179 33.33 14.24 14.93
N ASN A 180 33.05 12.97 15.18
CA ASN A 180 33.88 12.12 16.04
C ASN A 180 35.30 11.98 15.47
N ILE A 181 35.44 11.75 14.16
CA ILE A 181 36.74 11.69 13.49
C ILE A 181 37.50 13.02 13.64
N ASP A 182 36.82 14.16 13.48
CA ASP A 182 37.46 15.47 13.63
C ASP A 182 37.91 15.74 15.09
N VAL A 183 37.17 15.24 16.06
CA VAL A 183 37.58 15.29 17.49
C VAL A 183 38.81 14.42 17.70
N VAL A 184 38.82 13.19 17.24
CA VAL A 184 39.94 12.26 17.34
C VAL A 184 41.18 12.84 16.67
N ASN A 185 41.08 13.40 15.47
CA ASN A 185 42.20 14.01 14.75
C ASN A 185 42.78 15.20 15.51
N ARG A 186 41.96 16.07 16.11
CA ARG A 186 42.44 17.18 16.94
C ARG A 186 43.21 16.67 18.16
N LYS A 187 42.66 15.69 18.86
CA LYS A 187 43.32 15.08 20.02
C LYS A 187 44.64 14.40 19.63
N TYR A 188 44.69 13.70 18.51
CA TYR A 188 45.94 13.12 18.00
C TYR A 188 46.99 14.20 17.72
N HIS A 189 46.58 15.32 17.13
CA HIS A 189 47.47 16.44 16.88
C HIS A 189 48.03 17.02 18.20
N ASP A 190 47.19 17.22 19.21
CA ASP A 190 47.59 17.74 20.52
C ASP A 190 48.53 16.76 21.21
N LEU A 191 48.23 15.46 21.19
CA LEU A 191 49.10 14.42 21.72
C LEU A 191 50.49 14.43 21.07
N LYS A 192 50.55 14.59 19.76
CA LYS A 192 51.81 14.71 19.02
C LYS A 192 52.60 15.93 19.44
N HIS A 193 51.96 17.06 19.74
CA HIS A 193 52.61 18.26 20.25
C HIS A 193 53.21 18.03 21.65
N TYR A 194 52.47 17.42 22.55
CA TYR A 194 53.00 17.08 23.90
C TYR A 194 54.21 16.14 23.83
N ILE A 195 54.15 15.10 23.01
CA ILE A 195 55.27 14.16 22.81
C ILE A 195 56.52 14.89 22.28
N ASN A 196 56.34 15.80 21.32
CA ASN A 196 57.45 16.55 20.75
C ASN A 196 58.04 17.53 21.78
N ALA A 197 57.22 18.19 22.59
CA ALA A 197 57.66 19.06 23.66
C ALA A 197 58.48 18.29 24.72
N ILE A 198 57.99 17.13 25.13
CA ILE A 198 58.70 16.24 26.08
C ILE A 198 60.06 15.79 25.52
N ARG A 199 60.16 15.49 24.23
CA ARG A 199 61.41 15.07 23.56
C ARG A 199 62.41 16.18 23.45
N GLY A 200 61.96 17.41 23.28
CA GLY A 200 62.85 18.60 23.13
C GLY A 200 63.27 19.24 24.41
N GLU A 201 62.68 18.88 25.54
CA GLU A 201 62.91 19.53 26.84
C GLU A 201 64.11 18.91 27.60
N ALA A 202 65.08 19.74 27.96
CA ALA A 202 66.26 19.33 28.70
C ALA A 202 66.06 19.32 30.25
N SER A 203 65.09 20.13 30.73
CA SER A 203 64.80 20.24 32.18
C SER A 203 63.93 19.09 32.66
N ALA A 204 64.32 18.45 33.74
CA ALA A 204 63.57 17.36 34.35
C ALA A 204 62.20 17.82 34.88
N ASP A 205 62.12 19.00 35.48
CA ASP A 205 60.91 19.56 36.10
C ASP A 205 59.89 19.98 34.98
N ALA A 206 60.37 20.60 33.91
CA ALA A 206 59.49 20.95 32.77
C ALA A 206 58.99 19.71 32.05
N ARG A 207 59.79 18.65 31.94
CA ARG A 207 59.38 17.35 31.34
C ARG A 207 58.30 16.66 32.19
N ALA A 208 58.42 16.72 33.54
CA ALA A 208 57.39 16.19 34.43
C ALA A 208 56.07 16.93 34.27
N SER A 209 56.08 18.26 34.19
CA SER A 209 54.89 19.08 33.94
C SER A 209 54.17 18.73 32.60
N TYR A 210 54.91 18.48 31.51
CA TYR A 210 54.35 18.05 30.26
C TYR A 210 53.74 16.63 30.31
N LEU A 211 54.32 15.72 31.10
CA LEU A 211 53.80 14.38 31.35
C LEU A 211 52.49 14.45 32.14
N ASP A 212 52.40 15.28 33.18
CA ASP A 212 51.19 15.51 33.96
C ASP A 212 50.04 16.05 33.07
N GLN A 213 50.35 17.04 32.20
CA GLN A 213 49.37 17.59 31.27
C GLN A 213 48.89 16.55 30.24
N LEU A 214 49.77 15.64 29.79
CA LEU A 214 49.44 14.55 28.90
C LEU A 214 48.53 13.54 29.61
N GLU A 215 48.84 13.19 30.88
CA GLU A 215 48.03 12.28 31.67
C GLU A 215 46.64 12.85 31.93
N ASP A 216 46.51 14.11 32.25
CA ASP A 216 45.24 14.81 32.42
C ASP A 216 44.42 14.84 31.12
N SER A 217 45.09 15.09 29.99
CA SER A 217 44.42 15.04 28.66
C SER A 217 43.91 13.66 28.30
N ILE A 218 44.62 12.59 28.67
CA ILE A 218 44.21 11.20 28.47
C ILE A 218 43.06 10.84 29.40
N ARG A 219 43.15 11.24 30.68
CA ARG A 219 42.11 10.99 31.69
C ARG A 219 40.79 11.66 31.33
N ASP A 220 40.83 12.89 30.80
CA ASP A 220 39.61 13.60 30.32
C ASP A 220 38.96 12.91 29.09
N TYR A 221 39.74 12.13 28.35
CA TYR A 221 39.24 11.31 27.25
C TYR A 221 38.59 10.00 27.72
N ASP A 222 39.20 9.35 28.74
CA ASP A 222 38.72 8.07 29.26
C ASP A 222 37.40 8.21 30.05
N THR A 223 37.15 9.41 30.60
CA THR A 223 35.88 9.73 31.30
C THR A 223 34.72 10.06 30.36
N ARG A 224 34.95 10.24 29.05
CA ARG A 224 33.93 10.55 28.04
C ARG A 224 33.88 9.51 26.95
N VAL A 225 33.56 8.28 27.32
CA VAL A 225 33.18 7.27 26.30
C VAL A 225 31.72 7.50 25.91
N GLU A 226 31.49 8.36 24.94
CA GLU A 226 30.19 8.50 24.30
C GLU A 226 30.08 7.47 23.17
N THR A 227 29.55 6.30 23.49
CA THR A 227 29.27 5.23 22.49
C THR A 227 28.02 5.56 21.64
N GLY A 228 27.32 6.64 21.99
CA GLY A 228 26.04 7.01 21.38
C GLY A 228 24.85 6.21 21.94
N ASN A 229 25.09 5.35 22.93
CA ASN A 229 24.06 4.64 23.66
C ASN A 229 24.12 5.05 25.15
N ILE A 230 23.13 5.87 25.56
CA ILE A 230 23.06 6.43 26.92
C ILE A 230 23.21 5.36 28.02
N VAL A 231 22.70 4.15 27.80
CA VAL A 231 22.78 3.05 28.76
C VAL A 231 24.21 2.48 28.84
N LEU A 232 24.88 2.32 27.71
CA LEU A 232 26.27 1.87 27.63
C LEU A 232 27.23 2.93 28.20
N ASP A 233 27.00 4.19 27.87
CA ASP A 233 27.82 5.32 28.35
C ASP A 233 27.71 5.46 29.85
N THR A 234 26.54 5.24 30.46
CA THR A 234 26.34 5.25 31.93
C THR A 234 27.04 4.07 32.57
N ILE A 235 27.04 2.89 31.99
CA ILE A 235 27.71 1.69 32.56
C ILE A 235 29.23 1.80 32.45
N LEU A 236 29.75 2.40 31.38
CA LEU A 236 31.20 2.55 31.18
C LEU A 236 31.81 3.71 31.98
N THR A 237 31.01 4.75 32.29
CA THR A 237 31.45 5.91 33.11
C THR A 237 31.32 5.67 34.62
N THR A 238 30.67 4.58 35.05
CA THR A 238 30.43 4.32 36.50
C THR A 238 31.49 3.39 37.14
N LYS A 239 32.70 3.33 36.58
CA LYS A 239 33.85 2.62 37.19
C LYS A 239 34.92 3.62 37.69
#